data_afae0e947f199d41bcecd37105ac0f39
#
_entry.id   afae0e947f199d41bcecd37105ac0f39
#
_cell.length_a   1.000
_cell.length_b   1.000
_cell.length_c   1.000
_cell.angle_alpha   90.00
_cell.angle_beta   90.00
_cell.angle_gamma   90.00
#
_symmetry.space_group_name_H-M   'P 1'
#
loop_
_entity.id
_entity.type
_entity.pdbx_description
1 polymer ?
#
loop_
_entity_poly.entity_id
_entity_poly.type
_entity_poly.pdbx_seq_one_letter_code
_entity_poly.pdbx_strand_id
1 'polypeptide(L)'
;FDQVEIFSKNKNKISSKIINIKKINLLPKLIKNKVALDIKKINYKRNFLNKKTHILMGVLSITPDSFSDGGKFNSYQKAIKKINEMKNSGADIIDIGGESTRPGSKIISSEIEWKRVRGIIKKFKKKFPKIILSIDTRKSLVMKNAIKYNAEIINDVSCFHHDINSLKIIKNKNLWKVIHHMQGTPQTMQINPKYNNAIIDIYDFFEKEIIKMKKNKYSNKIILDPGIGFGKNLKHNLMIMNKISIFHSLGFPVLIGPSRKRFISQISKNFDTKTRLGGTLSSVLFSLSQGIQIFRIHDVDEIKQGILVFENLIKK
;
A
#
# COMPACT_ATOMS: atom_id res chain seq x y z
N PHE A 1 -3.14 22.04 -10.09
CA PHE A 1 -2.82 22.71 -8.81
C PHE A 1 -2.07 24.01 -9.09
N ASP A 2 -2.32 25.05 -8.28
CA ASP A 2 -1.77 26.38 -8.50
C ASP A 2 -0.54 26.66 -7.60
N GLN A 3 -0.32 25.81 -6.63
CA GLN A 3 0.75 25.92 -5.65
C GLN A 3 1.47 24.61 -5.46
N VAL A 4 2.74 24.67 -5.09
CA VAL A 4 3.57 23.54 -4.67
C VAL A 4 4.20 23.83 -3.33
N GLU A 5 4.28 22.83 -2.47
CA GLU A 5 5.03 22.86 -1.23
C GLU A 5 6.39 22.21 -1.47
N ILE A 6 7.44 22.98 -1.24
CA ILE A 6 8.83 22.53 -1.41
C ILE A 6 9.40 22.25 -0.02
N PHE A 7 9.74 20.99 0.22
CA PHE A 7 10.46 20.58 1.42
C PHE A 7 11.96 20.70 1.21
N SER A 8 12.63 21.30 2.18
CA SER A 8 14.08 21.44 2.21
C SER A 8 14.65 20.82 3.48
N LYS A 9 15.70 20.00 3.32
CA LYS A 9 16.40 19.36 4.43
C LYS A 9 17.83 19.88 4.48
N ASN A 10 18.18 20.50 5.60
CA ASN A 10 19.55 20.95 5.87
C ASN A 10 20.00 20.32 7.19
N LYS A 11 20.90 19.33 7.10
CA LYS A 11 21.28 18.45 8.22
C LYS A 11 20.02 17.86 8.88
N ASN A 12 19.74 18.26 10.14
CA ASN A 12 18.56 17.79 10.91
C ASN A 12 17.38 18.77 10.89
N LYS A 13 17.51 19.91 10.22
CA LYS A 13 16.41 20.90 10.11
C LYS A 13 15.64 20.67 8.82
N ILE A 14 14.33 20.54 8.95
CA ILE A 14 13.40 20.42 7.83
C ILE A 14 12.55 21.67 7.82
N SER A 15 12.46 22.31 6.67
CA SER A 15 11.60 23.46 6.40
C SER A 15 10.75 23.19 5.17
N SER A 16 9.59 23.84 5.08
CA SER A 16 8.82 23.84 3.85
C SER A 16 8.40 25.24 3.46
N LYS A 17 8.23 25.47 2.16
CA LYS A 17 7.78 26.73 1.59
C LYS A 17 6.74 26.43 0.52
N ILE A 18 5.57 27.07 0.63
CA ILE A 18 4.53 27.03 -0.39
C ILE A 18 4.79 28.17 -1.37
N ILE A 19 4.81 27.84 -2.66
CA ILE A 19 4.99 28.82 -3.73
C ILE A 19 3.93 28.60 -4.82
N ASN A 20 3.52 29.68 -5.46
CA ASN A 20 2.71 29.59 -6.68
C ASN A 20 3.56 29.04 -7.82
N ILE A 21 2.96 28.16 -8.66
CA ILE A 21 3.65 27.54 -9.81
C ILE A 21 4.25 28.58 -10.75
N LYS A 22 3.57 29.72 -10.97
CA LYS A 22 4.07 30.82 -11.82
C LYS A 22 5.39 31.43 -11.29
N LYS A 23 5.69 31.28 -9.98
CA LYS A 23 6.89 31.79 -9.33
C LYS A 23 8.07 30.80 -9.28
N ILE A 24 7.92 29.59 -9.82
CA ILE A 24 8.99 28.58 -9.85
C ILE A 24 10.23 29.10 -10.60
N ASN A 25 10.03 29.91 -11.62
CA ASN A 25 11.11 30.49 -12.39
C ASN A 25 12.04 31.44 -11.59
N LEU A 26 11.58 31.95 -10.44
CA LEU A 26 12.33 32.81 -9.54
C LEU A 26 13.20 32.04 -8.54
N LEU A 27 13.12 30.72 -8.53
CA LEU A 27 13.93 29.89 -7.64
C LEU A 27 15.38 29.77 -8.14
N PRO A 28 16.36 29.56 -7.23
CA PRO A 28 17.71 29.20 -7.61
C PRO A 28 17.72 28.02 -8.58
N LYS A 29 18.63 28.06 -9.57
CA LYS A 29 18.70 27.10 -10.71
C LYS A 29 18.58 25.62 -10.28
N LEU A 30 19.31 25.21 -9.22
CA LEU A 30 19.29 23.84 -8.72
C LEU A 30 17.90 23.44 -8.19
N ILE A 31 17.29 24.30 -7.37
CA ILE A 31 15.94 24.04 -6.80
C ILE A 31 14.89 24.05 -7.90
N LYS A 32 14.95 25.03 -8.81
CA LYS A 32 14.06 25.12 -9.97
C LYS A 32 14.07 23.84 -10.80
N ASN A 33 15.25 23.33 -11.15
CA ASN A 33 15.39 22.12 -11.95
C ASN A 33 14.80 20.89 -11.24
N LYS A 34 15.07 20.75 -9.93
CA LYS A 34 14.49 19.65 -9.12
C LYS A 34 12.97 19.75 -9.05
N VAL A 35 12.42 20.92 -8.76
CA VAL A 35 10.99 21.17 -8.68
C VAL A 35 10.30 20.87 -10.03
N ALA A 36 10.87 21.35 -11.14
CA ALA A 36 10.33 21.08 -12.48
C ALA A 36 10.30 19.57 -12.80
N LEU A 37 11.37 18.83 -12.43
CA LEU A 37 11.44 17.40 -12.59
C LEU A 37 10.37 16.68 -11.74
N ASP A 38 10.18 17.09 -10.49
CA ASP A 38 9.22 16.49 -9.58
C ASP A 38 7.77 16.78 -10.04
N ILE A 39 7.48 17.98 -10.52
CA ILE A 39 6.17 18.31 -11.14
C ILE A 39 5.92 17.45 -12.39
N LYS A 40 6.93 17.25 -13.24
CA LYS A 40 6.81 16.34 -14.38
C LYS A 40 6.45 14.93 -13.94
N LYS A 41 7.06 14.41 -12.88
CA LYS A 41 6.75 13.10 -12.32
C LYS A 41 5.36 13.04 -11.69
N ILE A 42 4.92 14.11 -10.99
CA ILE A 42 3.58 14.21 -10.40
C ILE A 42 2.51 14.18 -11.49
N ASN A 43 2.70 14.94 -12.57
CA ASN A 43 1.75 15.05 -13.69
C ASN A 43 1.80 13.85 -14.64
N TYR A 44 2.77 12.98 -14.51
CA TYR A 44 2.87 11.80 -15.37
C TYR A 44 1.69 10.86 -15.12
N LYS A 45 0.83 10.69 -16.16
CA LYS A 45 -0.25 9.71 -16.11
C LYS A 45 0.34 8.30 -16.02
N ARG A 46 0.27 7.73 -14.82
CA ARG A 46 0.74 6.36 -14.57
C ARG A 46 -0.33 5.40 -15.03
N ASN A 47 -0.09 4.73 -16.16
CA ASN A 47 -0.92 3.62 -16.60
C ASN A 47 -0.68 2.39 -15.72
N PHE A 48 -1.12 2.48 -14.45
CA PHE A 48 -1.18 1.33 -13.60
C PHE A 48 -2.44 0.54 -13.97
N LEU A 49 -2.24 -0.66 -14.51
CA LEU A 49 -3.30 -1.59 -14.91
C LEU A 49 -4.26 -1.06 -15.98
N ASN A 50 -3.82 -0.14 -16.84
CA ASN A 50 -4.66 0.48 -17.89
C ASN A 50 -5.96 1.08 -17.34
N LYS A 51 -5.96 1.54 -16.08
CA LYS A 51 -7.18 1.98 -15.41
C LYS A 51 -7.03 3.31 -14.68
N LYS A 52 -8.13 3.99 -14.68
CA LYS A 52 -8.89 4.94 -13.85
C LYS A 52 -8.15 5.66 -12.71
N THR A 53 -8.85 6.63 -12.18
CA THR A 53 -8.43 7.50 -11.07
C THR A 53 -8.14 6.74 -9.77
N HIS A 54 -8.77 5.59 -9.54
CA HIS A 54 -8.61 4.77 -8.33
C HIS A 54 -8.68 3.26 -8.61
N ILE A 55 -8.03 2.48 -7.77
CA ILE A 55 -7.96 1.01 -7.82
C ILE A 55 -8.24 0.48 -6.42
N LEU A 56 -9.15 -0.48 -6.33
CA LEU A 56 -9.52 -1.13 -5.07
C LEU A 56 -8.82 -2.48 -4.93
N MET A 57 -8.01 -2.61 -3.89
CA MET A 57 -7.33 -3.84 -3.50
C MET A 57 -8.03 -4.43 -2.28
N GLY A 58 -8.85 -5.47 -2.51
CA GLY A 58 -9.56 -6.17 -1.45
C GLY A 58 -8.65 -7.10 -0.66
N VAL A 59 -8.70 -7.02 0.66
CA VAL A 59 -7.88 -7.83 1.58
C VAL A 59 -8.54 -9.17 1.87
N LEU A 60 -7.82 -10.27 1.61
CA LEU A 60 -8.22 -11.61 1.98
C LEU A 60 -7.17 -12.28 2.89
N SER A 61 -7.39 -12.25 4.19
CA SER A 61 -6.53 -12.92 5.17
C SER A 61 -6.98 -14.37 5.39
N ILE A 62 -6.08 -15.34 5.14
CA ILE A 62 -6.32 -16.77 5.36
C ILE A 62 -5.59 -17.20 6.64
N THR A 63 -6.07 -16.70 7.76
CA THR A 63 -5.54 -17.04 9.08
C THR A 63 -6.58 -17.88 9.86
N PRO A 64 -6.18 -18.67 10.88
CA PRO A 64 -7.13 -19.44 11.68
C PRO A 64 -8.27 -18.58 12.24
N ASP A 65 -7.96 -17.38 12.74
CA ASP A 65 -8.95 -16.46 13.32
C ASP A 65 -9.96 -15.93 12.30
N SER A 66 -9.58 -15.89 11.01
CA SER A 66 -10.47 -15.40 9.95
C SER A 66 -11.45 -16.48 9.45
N PHE A 67 -11.22 -17.75 9.77
CA PHE A 67 -11.99 -18.90 9.27
C PHE A 67 -12.21 -19.98 10.34
N SER A 68 -12.30 -19.60 11.62
CA SER A 68 -12.30 -20.49 12.78
C SER A 68 -13.47 -21.50 12.88
N ASP A 69 -14.57 -21.26 12.15
CA ASP A 69 -15.82 -22.01 12.35
C ASP A 69 -16.01 -23.22 11.41
N GLY A 70 -14.95 -23.81 10.87
CA GLY A 70 -15.13 -24.98 10.00
C GLY A 70 -13.85 -25.48 9.35
N GLY A 71 -13.75 -26.80 9.18
CA GLY A 71 -12.59 -27.48 8.63
C GLY A 71 -12.08 -26.96 7.27
N LYS A 72 -10.95 -27.52 6.79
CA LYS A 72 -10.22 -27.03 5.59
C LYS A 72 -11.08 -26.82 4.33
N PHE A 73 -12.11 -27.59 4.14
CA PHE A 73 -13.03 -27.47 2.98
C PHE A 73 -13.94 -26.25 3.11
N ASN A 74 -14.43 -25.99 4.30
CA ASN A 74 -15.29 -24.84 4.59
C ASN A 74 -14.51 -23.51 4.47
N SER A 75 -13.23 -23.48 4.87
CA SER A 75 -12.37 -22.30 4.73
C SER A 75 -12.11 -21.90 3.26
N TYR A 76 -11.95 -22.88 2.37
CA TYR A 76 -11.80 -22.64 0.94
C TYR A 76 -13.08 -22.04 0.33
N GLN A 77 -14.24 -22.62 0.63
CA GLN A 77 -15.53 -22.11 0.12
C GLN A 77 -15.82 -20.70 0.61
N LYS A 78 -15.63 -20.44 1.90
CA LYS A 78 -15.77 -19.10 2.50
C LYS A 78 -14.85 -18.09 1.81
N ALA A 79 -13.58 -18.46 1.54
CA ALA A 79 -12.63 -17.60 0.84
C ALA A 79 -13.09 -17.31 -0.60
N ILE A 80 -13.54 -18.31 -1.36
CA ILE A 80 -14.06 -18.11 -2.72
C ILE A 80 -15.32 -17.25 -2.71
N LYS A 81 -16.24 -17.45 -1.76
CA LYS A 81 -17.41 -16.59 -1.58
C LYS A 81 -16.98 -15.14 -1.34
N LYS A 82 -16.03 -14.89 -0.43
CA LYS A 82 -15.53 -13.54 -0.13
C LYS A 82 -14.85 -12.89 -1.33
N ILE A 83 -14.08 -13.65 -2.13
CA ILE A 83 -13.50 -13.13 -3.38
C ILE A 83 -14.60 -12.73 -4.37
N ASN A 84 -15.66 -13.55 -4.53
CA ASN A 84 -16.79 -13.20 -5.41
C ASN A 84 -17.51 -11.93 -4.92
N GLU A 85 -17.76 -11.79 -3.63
CA GLU A 85 -18.33 -10.57 -3.05
C GLU A 85 -17.48 -9.35 -3.41
N MET A 86 -16.19 -9.35 -3.07
CA MET A 86 -15.27 -8.25 -3.37
C MET A 86 -15.18 -7.95 -4.87
N LYS A 87 -15.14 -8.99 -5.74
CA LYS A 87 -15.14 -8.83 -7.19
C LYS A 87 -16.42 -8.14 -7.67
N ASN A 88 -17.58 -8.60 -7.21
CA ASN A 88 -18.88 -8.04 -7.62
C ASN A 88 -19.05 -6.59 -7.13
N SER A 89 -18.48 -6.26 -5.97
CA SER A 89 -18.40 -4.89 -5.43
C SER A 89 -17.35 -4.02 -6.14
N GLY A 90 -16.59 -4.56 -7.09
CA GLY A 90 -15.69 -3.80 -7.94
C GLY A 90 -14.23 -3.77 -7.49
N ALA A 91 -13.77 -4.75 -6.72
CA ALA A 91 -12.34 -4.91 -6.47
C ALA A 91 -11.60 -5.21 -7.79
N ASP A 92 -10.50 -4.50 -8.01
CA ASP A 92 -9.60 -4.69 -9.16
C ASP A 92 -8.51 -5.73 -8.83
N ILE A 93 -8.11 -5.78 -7.56
CA ILE A 93 -7.04 -6.62 -7.02
C ILE A 93 -7.58 -7.35 -5.80
N ILE A 94 -7.21 -8.63 -5.65
CA ILE A 94 -7.37 -9.36 -4.41
C ILE A 94 -5.99 -9.65 -3.83
N ASP A 95 -5.74 -9.18 -2.61
CA ASP A 95 -4.48 -9.33 -1.88
C ASP A 95 -4.61 -10.45 -0.84
N ILE A 96 -3.97 -11.59 -1.10
CA ILE A 96 -4.11 -12.81 -0.31
C ILE A 96 -2.91 -12.96 0.62
N GLY A 97 -3.16 -13.02 1.93
CA GLY A 97 -2.16 -13.25 2.95
C GLY A 97 -2.46 -14.48 3.83
N GLY A 98 -1.43 -15.28 4.13
CA GLY A 98 -1.53 -16.46 5.01
C GLY A 98 -0.95 -16.24 6.40
N GLU A 99 -0.19 -15.16 6.59
CA GLU A 99 0.39 -14.72 7.87
C GLU A 99 -0.27 -13.42 8.33
N SER A 100 -0.57 -13.31 9.61
CA SER A 100 -1.04 -12.04 10.18
C SER A 100 0.14 -11.08 10.38
N THR A 101 0.04 -9.87 9.86
CA THR A 101 1.00 -8.77 10.08
C THR A 101 0.52 -7.78 11.15
N ARG A 102 -0.52 -8.13 11.93
CA ARG A 102 -0.99 -7.33 13.07
C ARG A 102 0.07 -7.25 14.15
N PRO A 103 0.12 -6.16 14.93
CA PRO A 103 1.02 -6.06 16.08
C PRO A 103 0.89 -7.28 17.00
N GLY A 104 2.03 -7.88 17.40
CA GLY A 104 2.06 -9.03 18.30
C GLY A 104 1.68 -10.38 17.68
N SER A 105 1.41 -10.44 16.36
CA SER A 105 1.09 -11.72 15.71
C SER A 105 2.28 -12.70 15.76
N LYS A 106 1.98 -13.99 15.92
CA LYS A 106 2.98 -15.06 15.89
C LYS A 106 3.53 -15.25 14.48
N ILE A 107 4.85 -15.41 14.39
CA ILE A 107 5.53 -15.80 13.14
C ILE A 107 5.19 -17.27 12.86
N ILE A 108 4.90 -17.58 11.61
CA ILE A 108 4.69 -18.96 11.14
C ILE A 108 5.76 -19.33 10.11
N SER A 109 5.99 -20.62 9.88
CA SER A 109 6.93 -21.05 8.83
C SER A 109 6.38 -20.79 7.43
N SER A 110 7.26 -20.74 6.44
CA SER A 110 6.89 -20.57 5.02
C SER A 110 5.99 -21.69 4.51
N GLU A 111 6.19 -22.91 5.00
CA GLU A 111 5.41 -24.10 4.66
C GLU A 111 3.98 -24.00 5.21
N ILE A 112 3.84 -23.54 6.47
CA ILE A 112 2.53 -23.30 7.09
C ILE A 112 1.78 -22.21 6.33
N GLU A 113 2.45 -21.09 6.03
CA GLU A 113 1.83 -20.00 5.27
C GLU A 113 1.38 -20.49 3.88
N TRP A 114 2.27 -21.16 3.15
CA TRP A 114 1.93 -21.73 1.84
C TRP A 114 0.76 -22.73 1.92
N LYS A 115 0.75 -23.61 2.92
CA LYS A 115 -0.33 -24.57 3.15
C LYS A 115 -1.69 -23.89 3.33
N ARG A 116 -1.73 -22.72 3.96
CA ARG A 116 -2.97 -21.93 4.16
C ARG A 116 -3.49 -21.38 2.83
N VAL A 117 -2.63 -20.78 2.01
CA VAL A 117 -3.05 -20.02 0.82
C VAL A 117 -3.05 -20.83 -0.47
N ARG A 118 -2.31 -21.93 -0.56
CA ARG A 118 -2.09 -22.70 -1.81
C ARG A 118 -3.37 -23.15 -2.51
N GLY A 119 -4.40 -23.55 -1.77
CA GLY A 119 -5.66 -24.05 -2.33
C GLY A 119 -6.40 -22.98 -3.13
N ILE A 120 -6.32 -21.73 -2.67
CA ILE A 120 -6.94 -20.58 -3.32
C ILE A 120 -6.06 -20.12 -4.48
N ILE A 121 -4.76 -19.91 -4.25
CA ILE A 121 -3.82 -19.37 -5.24
C ILE A 121 -3.77 -20.26 -6.49
N LYS A 122 -3.66 -21.59 -6.32
CA LYS A 122 -3.59 -22.55 -7.44
C LYS A 122 -4.79 -22.47 -8.39
N LYS A 123 -5.96 -22.10 -7.89
CA LYS A 123 -7.20 -22.07 -8.67
C LYS A 123 -7.66 -20.64 -8.99
N PHE A 124 -6.94 -19.62 -8.49
CA PHE A 124 -7.36 -18.23 -8.56
C PHE A 124 -7.60 -17.76 -10.00
N LYS A 125 -6.58 -17.81 -10.84
CA LYS A 125 -6.66 -17.31 -12.22
C LYS A 125 -7.63 -18.09 -13.10
N LYS A 126 -7.84 -19.39 -12.82
CA LYS A 126 -8.86 -20.19 -13.51
C LYS A 126 -10.28 -19.68 -13.17
N LYS A 127 -10.52 -19.29 -11.90
CA LYS A 127 -11.83 -18.81 -11.44
C LYS A 127 -12.05 -17.31 -11.67
N PHE A 128 -10.99 -16.51 -11.58
CA PHE A 128 -11.01 -15.05 -11.64
C PHE A 128 -9.98 -14.50 -12.61
N PRO A 129 -10.09 -14.79 -13.93
CA PRO A 129 -9.04 -14.46 -14.91
C PRO A 129 -8.79 -12.95 -15.04
N LYS A 130 -9.82 -12.12 -14.82
CA LYS A 130 -9.75 -10.65 -14.95
C LYS A 130 -9.30 -9.93 -13.68
N ILE A 131 -9.34 -10.59 -12.51
CA ILE A 131 -8.92 -10.01 -11.24
C ILE A 131 -7.42 -10.20 -11.06
N ILE A 132 -6.76 -9.14 -10.62
CA ILE A 132 -5.32 -9.19 -10.35
C ILE A 132 -5.06 -9.90 -9.02
N LEU A 133 -4.13 -10.84 -9.06
CA LEU A 133 -3.70 -11.58 -7.88
C LEU A 133 -2.49 -10.89 -7.25
N SER A 134 -2.68 -10.40 -6.03
CA SER A 134 -1.62 -9.91 -5.14
C SER A 134 -1.39 -10.91 -4.00
N ILE A 135 -0.15 -11.05 -3.58
CA ILE A 135 0.25 -11.93 -2.47
C ILE A 135 0.92 -11.11 -1.39
N ASP A 136 0.29 -11.07 -0.20
CA ASP A 136 0.83 -10.45 1.01
C ASP A 136 1.69 -11.47 1.75
N THR A 137 3.00 -11.39 1.57
CA THR A 137 3.97 -12.31 2.19
C THR A 137 5.38 -11.72 2.25
N ARG A 138 6.12 -12.08 3.30
CA ARG A 138 7.54 -11.75 3.48
C ARG A 138 8.48 -12.91 3.13
N LYS A 139 7.95 -14.05 2.66
CA LYS A 139 8.70 -15.30 2.55
C LYS A 139 8.89 -15.71 1.09
N SER A 140 10.12 -15.91 0.69
CA SER A 140 10.53 -16.23 -0.68
C SER A 140 9.89 -17.51 -1.22
N LEU A 141 9.69 -18.53 -0.38
CA LEU A 141 9.01 -19.77 -0.79
C LEU A 141 7.57 -19.53 -1.22
N VAL A 142 6.84 -18.70 -0.46
CA VAL A 142 5.45 -18.33 -0.80
C VAL A 142 5.42 -17.50 -2.07
N MET A 143 6.32 -16.50 -2.20
CA MET A 143 6.48 -15.69 -3.41
C MET A 143 6.73 -16.56 -4.64
N LYS A 144 7.74 -17.47 -4.57
CA LYS A 144 8.10 -18.39 -5.66
C LYS A 144 6.90 -19.20 -6.14
N ASN A 145 6.19 -19.79 -5.19
CA ASN A 145 5.04 -20.62 -5.51
C ASN A 145 3.87 -19.79 -6.08
N ALA A 146 3.59 -18.63 -5.52
CA ALA A 146 2.52 -17.75 -6.01
C ALA A 146 2.79 -17.25 -7.44
N ILE A 147 4.03 -16.88 -7.76
CA ILE A 147 4.46 -16.47 -9.11
C ILE A 147 4.25 -17.61 -10.11
N LYS A 148 4.53 -18.87 -9.72
CA LYS A 148 4.24 -20.06 -10.57
C LYS A 148 2.74 -20.17 -10.93
N TYR A 149 1.86 -19.66 -10.10
CA TYR A 149 0.42 -19.63 -10.32
C TYR A 149 -0.09 -18.24 -10.75
N ASN A 150 0.76 -17.46 -11.43
CA ASN A 150 0.43 -16.18 -12.06
C ASN A 150 0.03 -15.07 -11.09
N ALA A 151 0.65 -14.99 -9.92
CA ALA A 151 0.59 -13.79 -9.10
C ALA A 151 1.22 -12.62 -9.88
N GLU A 152 0.57 -11.47 -9.86
CA GLU A 152 0.96 -10.28 -10.63
C GLU A 152 1.56 -9.20 -9.74
N ILE A 153 1.29 -9.26 -8.43
CA ILE A 153 1.81 -8.35 -7.41
C ILE A 153 2.39 -9.16 -6.26
N ILE A 154 3.56 -8.76 -5.78
CA ILE A 154 4.09 -9.17 -4.47
C ILE A 154 4.03 -7.98 -3.54
N ASN A 155 3.27 -8.14 -2.46
CA ASN A 155 3.11 -7.16 -1.40
C ASN A 155 3.88 -7.65 -0.17
N ASP A 156 5.06 -7.06 0.07
CA ASP A 156 5.93 -7.43 1.19
C ASP A 156 6.10 -6.26 2.16
N VAL A 157 5.47 -6.37 3.33
CA VAL A 157 5.54 -5.35 4.38
C VAL A 157 6.95 -5.10 4.91
N SER A 158 7.90 -6.02 4.64
CA SER A 158 9.31 -5.87 5.01
C SER A 158 10.17 -5.24 3.91
N CYS A 159 9.58 -4.81 2.79
CA CYS A 159 10.31 -4.30 1.63
C CYS A 159 11.38 -5.29 1.12
N PHE A 160 11.09 -6.57 1.12
CA PHE A 160 11.99 -7.67 0.71
C PHE A 160 13.27 -7.82 1.59
N HIS A 161 13.22 -7.29 2.82
CA HIS A 161 14.36 -7.39 3.75
C HIS A 161 14.28 -8.58 4.71
N HIS A 162 13.09 -9.18 4.87
CA HIS A 162 12.88 -10.27 5.83
C HIS A 162 13.54 -11.59 5.37
N ASP A 163 13.41 -11.93 4.11
CA ASP A 163 13.97 -13.16 3.53
C ASP A 163 14.97 -12.80 2.43
N ILE A 164 16.23 -13.16 2.63
CA ILE A 164 17.35 -12.83 1.74
C ILE A 164 17.16 -13.34 0.30
N ASN A 165 16.36 -14.39 0.11
CA ASN A 165 16.05 -14.94 -1.20
C ASN A 165 14.93 -14.20 -1.93
N SER A 166 14.15 -13.35 -1.24
CA SER A 166 13.01 -12.65 -1.84
C SER A 166 13.39 -11.88 -3.10
N LEU A 167 14.46 -11.08 -3.03
CA LEU A 167 14.94 -10.32 -4.19
C LEU A 167 15.39 -11.22 -5.35
N LYS A 168 15.99 -12.38 -5.08
CA LYS A 168 16.40 -13.35 -6.13
C LYS A 168 15.17 -13.91 -6.84
N ILE A 169 14.10 -14.23 -6.10
CA ILE A 169 12.86 -14.80 -6.63
C ILE A 169 12.13 -13.83 -7.56
N ILE A 170 12.11 -12.55 -7.24
CA ILE A 170 11.40 -11.53 -8.03
C ILE A 170 12.25 -10.91 -9.15
N LYS A 171 13.55 -11.20 -9.17
CA LYS A 171 14.47 -10.71 -10.21
C LYS A 171 14.01 -11.18 -11.60
N ASN A 172 14.05 -10.30 -12.58
CA ASN A 172 13.66 -10.57 -13.97
C ASN A 172 12.19 -11.03 -14.15
N LYS A 173 11.36 -10.88 -13.12
CA LYS A 173 9.93 -11.18 -13.22
C LYS A 173 9.14 -9.92 -13.57
N ASN A 174 8.25 -10.04 -14.56
CA ASN A 174 7.39 -8.95 -15.01
C ASN A 174 6.16 -8.80 -14.08
N LEU A 175 6.40 -8.53 -12.79
CA LEU A 175 5.38 -8.37 -11.75
C LEU A 175 5.57 -7.05 -10.99
N TRP A 176 4.51 -6.57 -10.37
CA TRP A 176 4.54 -5.40 -9.50
C TRP A 176 5.08 -5.77 -8.12
N LYS A 177 5.85 -4.85 -7.53
CA LYS A 177 6.47 -4.99 -6.21
C LYS A 177 6.02 -3.83 -5.34
N VAL A 178 5.38 -4.14 -4.22
CA VAL A 178 5.07 -3.10 -3.23
C VAL A 178 6.29 -2.89 -2.36
N ILE A 179 6.84 -1.67 -2.42
CA ILE A 179 7.86 -1.19 -1.48
C ILE A 179 7.11 -0.56 -0.32
N HIS A 180 7.02 -1.31 0.79
CA HIS A 180 6.30 -0.89 1.98
C HIS A 180 7.26 -0.38 3.05
N HIS A 181 6.92 0.75 3.67
CA HIS A 181 7.70 1.31 4.77
C HIS A 181 7.15 0.86 6.12
N MET A 182 7.99 0.18 6.87
CA MET A 182 7.73 -0.18 8.28
C MET A 182 8.99 0.06 9.11
N GLN A 183 8.84 0.64 10.29
CA GLN A 183 9.92 0.70 11.27
C GLN A 183 9.80 -0.51 12.21
N GLY A 184 10.90 -1.25 12.40
CA GLY A 184 10.88 -2.52 13.16
C GLY A 184 10.30 -3.70 12.38
N THR A 185 9.70 -4.64 13.08
CA THR A 185 9.01 -5.84 12.55
C THR A 185 7.55 -5.82 12.97
N PRO A 186 6.65 -6.66 12.43
CA PRO A 186 5.26 -6.73 12.90
C PRO A 186 5.15 -6.96 14.42
N GLN A 187 6.12 -7.63 15.04
CA GLN A 187 6.16 -7.87 16.48
C GLN A 187 6.57 -6.63 17.28
N THR A 188 7.50 -5.83 16.75
CA THR A 188 8.15 -4.73 17.48
C THR A 188 7.75 -3.35 16.98
N MET A 189 7.09 -3.24 15.84
CA MET A 189 6.82 -1.96 15.14
C MET A 189 6.06 -0.93 15.98
N GLN A 190 5.33 -1.33 17.01
CA GLN A 190 4.60 -0.40 17.88
C GLN A 190 5.39 0.00 19.14
N ILE A 191 6.60 -0.56 19.31
CA ILE A 191 7.46 -0.24 20.44
C ILE A 191 8.21 1.05 20.11
N ASN A 192 7.72 2.17 20.63
CA ASN A 192 8.34 3.50 20.58
C ASN A 192 8.88 3.90 19.16
N PRO A 193 8.05 3.94 18.11
CA PRO A 193 8.51 4.33 16.78
C PRO A 193 8.96 5.80 16.79
N LYS A 194 10.19 6.06 16.27
CA LYS A 194 10.83 7.38 16.29
C LYS A 194 11.12 7.86 14.87
N TYR A 195 10.75 9.09 14.58
CA TYR A 195 11.05 9.80 13.34
C TYR A 195 11.53 11.21 13.66
N ASN A 196 12.51 11.70 12.92
CA ASN A 196 12.83 13.13 12.93
C ASN A 196 11.70 13.91 12.25
N ASN A 197 11.28 13.45 11.09
CA ASN A 197 10.09 13.87 10.38
C ASN A 197 9.56 12.68 9.57
N ALA A 198 8.38 12.16 9.93
CA ALA A 198 7.87 10.94 9.33
C ALA A 198 7.70 11.02 7.81
N ILE A 199 7.38 12.19 7.26
CA ILE A 199 7.24 12.38 5.80
C ILE A 199 8.58 12.24 5.10
N ILE A 200 9.58 13.00 5.57
CA ILE A 200 10.89 13.08 4.92
C ILE A 200 11.67 11.78 5.13
N ASP A 201 11.60 11.20 6.32
CA ASP A 201 12.30 9.95 6.62
C ASP A 201 11.75 8.80 5.75
N ILE A 202 10.43 8.77 5.49
CA ILE A 202 9.81 7.78 4.59
C ILE A 202 10.13 8.10 3.12
N TYR A 203 10.18 9.37 2.76
CA TYR A 203 10.59 9.79 1.41
C TYR A 203 12.02 9.33 1.11
N ASP A 204 12.95 9.62 2.02
CA ASP A 204 14.37 9.22 1.91
C ASP A 204 14.51 7.68 1.83
N PHE A 205 13.70 6.94 2.63
CA PHE A 205 13.64 5.48 2.55
C PHE A 205 13.22 5.01 1.15
N PHE A 206 12.13 5.54 0.61
CA PHE A 206 11.69 5.16 -0.73
C PHE A 206 12.72 5.51 -1.80
N GLU A 207 13.32 6.70 -1.76
CA GLU A 207 14.35 7.11 -2.72
C GLU A 207 15.53 6.13 -2.70
N LYS A 208 16.01 5.74 -1.52
CA LYS A 208 17.06 4.74 -1.34
C LYS A 208 16.71 3.39 -1.92
N GLU A 209 15.51 2.87 -1.61
CA GLU A 209 15.08 1.56 -2.10
C GLU A 209 14.83 1.56 -3.62
N ILE A 210 14.28 2.64 -4.19
CA ILE A 210 14.13 2.81 -5.64
C ILE A 210 15.50 2.82 -6.34
N ILE A 211 16.49 3.53 -5.81
CA ILE A 211 17.85 3.53 -6.36
C ILE A 211 18.45 2.13 -6.31
N LYS A 212 18.31 1.41 -5.20
CA LYS A 212 18.75 0.02 -5.03
C LYS A 212 18.08 -0.91 -6.04
N MET A 213 16.76 -0.80 -6.22
CA MET A 213 16.03 -1.59 -7.21
C MET A 213 16.50 -1.33 -8.63
N LYS A 214 16.71 -0.05 -9.01
CA LYS A 214 17.20 0.34 -10.34
C LYS A 214 18.63 -0.16 -10.59
N LYS A 215 19.55 0.02 -9.64
CA LYS A 215 20.95 -0.41 -9.73
C LYS A 215 21.05 -1.92 -9.97
N ASN A 216 20.19 -2.71 -9.36
CA ASN A 216 20.14 -4.17 -9.51
C ASN A 216 19.28 -4.65 -10.69
N LYS A 217 18.84 -3.75 -11.56
CA LYS A 217 18.03 -4.05 -12.77
C LYS A 217 16.71 -4.77 -12.46
N TYR A 218 16.11 -4.52 -11.29
CA TYR A 218 14.73 -4.93 -11.03
C TYR A 218 13.78 -4.09 -11.88
N SER A 219 12.65 -4.68 -12.31
CA SER A 219 11.71 -3.99 -13.19
C SER A 219 11.18 -2.70 -12.54
N ASN A 220 10.83 -1.70 -13.37
CA ASN A 220 10.24 -0.44 -12.92
C ASN A 220 8.78 -0.58 -12.42
N LYS A 221 8.26 -1.80 -12.29
CA LYS A 221 6.92 -2.06 -11.75
C LYS A 221 6.96 -2.01 -10.22
N ILE A 222 6.97 -0.80 -9.68
CA ILE A 222 7.03 -0.49 -8.26
C ILE A 222 5.76 0.23 -7.84
N ILE A 223 5.24 -0.10 -6.66
CA ILE A 223 4.17 0.58 -5.94
C ILE A 223 4.74 1.01 -4.59
N LEU A 224 4.49 2.25 -4.16
CA LEU A 224 4.96 2.77 -2.88
C LEU A 224 3.84 2.69 -1.84
N ASP A 225 4.09 2.06 -0.69
CA ASP A 225 3.17 2.06 0.45
C ASP A 225 3.86 2.68 1.68
N PRO A 226 3.47 3.87 2.12
CA PRO A 226 4.06 4.52 3.30
C PRO A 226 3.75 3.80 4.62
N GLY A 227 2.94 2.74 4.60
CA GLY A 227 2.70 1.87 5.75
C GLY A 227 1.93 2.53 6.87
N ILE A 228 0.72 3.03 6.59
CA ILE A 228 -0.18 3.58 7.61
C ILE A 228 -0.41 2.53 8.70
N GLY A 229 -0.13 2.89 9.96
CA GLY A 229 -0.27 1.99 11.12
C GLY A 229 0.87 1.00 11.34
N PHE A 230 1.92 1.01 10.51
CA PHE A 230 3.10 0.15 10.66
C PHE A 230 4.30 0.96 11.19
N GLY A 231 4.69 0.70 12.43
CA GLY A 231 5.79 1.42 13.06
C GLY A 231 5.53 2.94 13.18
N LYS A 232 4.31 3.33 13.52
CA LYS A 232 3.86 4.73 13.54
C LYS A 232 2.84 4.98 14.64
N ASN A 233 3.01 6.06 15.39
CA ASN A 233 2.01 6.54 16.35
C ASN A 233 0.91 7.37 15.63
N LEU A 234 -0.06 7.88 16.38
CA LEU A 234 -1.16 8.69 15.83
C LEU A 234 -0.64 9.92 15.07
N LYS A 235 0.26 10.70 15.69
CA LYS A 235 0.83 11.91 15.08
C LYS A 235 1.55 11.61 13.76
N HIS A 236 2.33 10.52 13.70
CA HIS A 236 3.01 10.10 12.49
C HIS A 236 2.02 9.72 11.37
N ASN A 237 0.97 8.94 11.69
CA ASN A 237 -0.03 8.57 10.70
C ASN A 237 -0.77 9.79 10.12
N LEU A 238 -1.19 10.72 10.97
CA LEU A 238 -1.87 11.94 10.53
C LEU A 238 -0.96 12.84 9.70
N MET A 239 0.31 13.00 10.09
CA MET A 239 1.31 13.75 9.31
C MET A 239 1.48 13.16 7.91
N ILE A 240 1.63 11.83 7.80
CA ILE A 240 1.79 11.15 6.52
C ILE A 240 0.55 11.33 5.65
N MET A 241 -0.63 11.09 6.19
CA MET A 241 -1.87 11.22 5.43
C MET A 241 -2.12 12.64 4.95
N ASN A 242 -1.80 13.65 5.77
CA ASN A 242 -1.96 15.06 5.41
C ASN A 242 -1.09 15.48 4.21
N LYS A 243 0.09 14.91 4.06
CA LYS A 243 1.09 15.28 3.03
C LYS A 243 1.44 14.13 2.08
N ILE A 244 0.54 13.15 1.93
CA ILE A 244 0.82 11.90 1.20
C ILE A 244 1.13 12.13 -0.28
N SER A 245 0.63 13.20 -0.86
CA SER A 245 0.88 13.60 -2.25
C SER A 245 2.37 13.80 -2.58
N ILE A 246 3.23 14.05 -1.59
CA ILE A 246 4.68 14.20 -1.81
C ILE A 246 5.30 12.96 -2.49
N PHE A 247 4.80 11.76 -2.18
CA PHE A 247 5.35 10.53 -2.74
C PHE A 247 5.16 10.39 -4.25
N HIS A 248 4.24 11.15 -4.86
CA HIS A 248 4.07 11.20 -6.32
C HIS A 248 5.31 11.77 -7.03
N SER A 249 6.09 12.63 -6.36
CA SER A 249 7.33 13.19 -6.92
C SER A 249 8.43 12.13 -7.13
N LEU A 250 8.29 10.94 -6.52
CA LEU A 250 9.16 9.80 -6.78
C LEU A 250 8.87 9.11 -8.13
N GLY A 251 7.68 9.34 -8.72
CA GLY A 251 7.34 8.86 -10.07
C GLY A 251 6.68 7.48 -10.11
N PHE A 252 6.17 6.97 -8.99
CA PHE A 252 5.53 5.66 -8.88
C PHE A 252 4.10 5.76 -8.34
N PRO A 253 3.22 4.76 -8.62
CA PRO A 253 1.92 4.66 -7.98
C PRO A 253 2.05 4.58 -6.46
N VAL A 254 1.09 5.18 -5.75
CA VAL A 254 1.05 5.14 -4.29
C VAL A 254 -0.15 4.33 -3.82
N LEU A 255 0.11 3.40 -2.91
CA LEU A 255 -0.88 2.57 -2.24
C LEU A 255 -1.00 3.00 -0.78
N ILE A 256 -2.22 3.01 -0.25
CA ILE A 256 -2.45 3.12 1.19
C ILE A 256 -3.43 2.05 1.69
N GLY A 257 -3.18 1.60 2.92
CA GLY A 257 -4.08 0.69 3.63
C GLY A 257 -4.62 1.34 4.92
N PRO A 258 -5.58 2.28 4.86
CA PRO A 258 -6.12 2.93 6.06
C PRO A 258 -7.20 2.09 6.75
N SER A 259 -7.69 1.04 6.08
CA SER A 259 -8.87 0.29 6.46
C SER A 259 -8.76 -0.33 7.85
N ARG A 260 -9.71 0.04 8.72
CA ARG A 260 -9.87 -0.46 10.09
C ARG A 260 -8.64 -0.24 10.99
N LYS A 261 -7.74 0.70 10.66
CA LYS A 261 -6.50 0.97 11.41
C LYS A 261 -6.77 1.64 12.75
N ARG A 262 -5.84 1.41 13.71
CA ARG A 262 -5.94 1.88 15.09
C ARG A 262 -6.02 3.40 15.21
N PHE A 263 -5.39 4.17 14.32
CA PHE A 263 -5.46 5.62 14.38
C PHE A 263 -6.90 6.16 14.32
N ILE A 264 -7.81 5.47 13.62
CA ILE A 264 -9.24 5.83 13.57
C ILE A 264 -9.86 5.74 14.96
N SER A 265 -9.64 4.63 15.68
CA SER A 265 -10.16 4.48 17.04
C SER A 265 -9.50 5.43 18.05
N GLN A 266 -8.26 5.81 17.83
CA GLN A 266 -7.59 6.80 18.68
C GLN A 266 -8.20 8.19 18.54
N ILE A 267 -8.75 8.53 17.37
CA ILE A 267 -9.45 9.79 17.12
C ILE A 267 -10.90 9.71 17.61
N SER A 268 -11.63 8.66 17.19
CA SER A 268 -13.07 8.52 17.47
C SER A 268 -13.40 8.08 18.90
N LYS A 269 -12.37 7.65 19.66
CA LYS A 269 -12.51 7.02 20.99
C LYS A 269 -13.34 5.74 21.00
N ASN A 270 -13.69 5.21 19.82
CA ASN A 270 -14.38 3.94 19.67
C ASN A 270 -13.39 2.85 19.24
N PHE A 271 -13.23 1.82 20.07
CA PHE A 271 -12.19 0.78 19.87
C PHE A 271 -12.68 -0.45 19.12
N ASP A 272 -13.98 -0.60 18.85
CA ASP A 272 -14.49 -1.68 18.00
C ASP A 272 -14.00 -1.52 16.55
N THR A 273 -13.43 -2.60 16.02
CA THR A 273 -12.93 -2.61 14.64
C THR A 273 -14.05 -2.56 13.60
N LYS A 274 -15.25 -3.05 13.94
CA LYS A 274 -16.42 -3.05 13.06
C LYS A 274 -16.98 -1.65 12.81
N THR A 275 -16.80 -0.73 13.77
CA THR A 275 -17.33 0.64 13.69
C THR A 275 -16.39 1.62 12.98
N ARG A 276 -15.28 1.15 12.40
CA ARG A 276 -14.27 2.02 11.78
C ARG A 276 -14.52 2.32 10.29
N LEU A 277 -15.68 1.94 9.75
CA LEU A 277 -16.01 2.13 8.34
C LEU A 277 -16.00 3.62 7.94
N GLY A 278 -16.70 4.47 8.70
CA GLY A 278 -16.74 5.91 8.45
C GLY A 278 -15.37 6.57 8.43
N GLY A 279 -14.50 6.25 9.41
CA GLY A 279 -13.12 6.74 9.45
C GLY A 279 -12.25 6.16 8.31
N THR A 280 -12.51 4.92 7.88
CA THR A 280 -11.86 4.33 6.71
C THR A 280 -12.25 5.08 5.45
N LEU A 281 -13.56 5.31 5.22
CA LEU A 281 -14.08 6.04 4.06
C LEU A 281 -13.52 7.46 4.01
N SER A 282 -13.58 8.21 5.12
CA SER A 282 -13.01 9.56 5.21
C SER A 282 -11.53 9.58 4.82
N SER A 283 -10.75 8.61 5.32
CA SER A 283 -9.33 8.47 5.01
C SER A 283 -9.08 8.18 3.52
N VAL A 284 -9.91 7.33 2.91
CA VAL A 284 -9.84 7.01 1.48
C VAL A 284 -10.15 8.24 0.64
N LEU A 285 -11.27 8.94 0.91
CA LEU A 285 -11.69 10.11 0.15
C LEU A 285 -10.69 11.27 0.26
N PHE A 286 -10.19 11.52 1.47
CA PHE A 286 -9.14 12.51 1.70
C PHE A 286 -7.85 12.18 0.93
N SER A 287 -7.45 10.92 0.86
CA SER A 287 -6.27 10.51 0.11
C SER A 287 -6.51 10.50 -1.40
N LEU A 288 -7.72 10.16 -1.84
CA LEU A 288 -8.13 10.24 -3.23
C LEU A 288 -8.03 11.68 -3.76
N SER A 289 -8.48 12.68 -2.96
CA SER A 289 -8.35 14.10 -3.33
C SER A 289 -6.89 14.56 -3.44
N GLN A 290 -5.95 13.86 -2.81
CA GLN A 290 -4.50 14.06 -2.96
C GLN A 290 -3.88 13.24 -4.10
N GLY A 291 -4.69 12.57 -4.92
CA GLY A 291 -4.26 11.82 -6.10
C GLY A 291 -3.75 10.40 -5.81
N ILE A 292 -4.02 9.83 -4.63
CA ILE A 292 -3.64 8.44 -4.34
C ILE A 292 -4.41 7.49 -5.25
N GLN A 293 -3.71 6.47 -5.77
CA GLN A 293 -4.26 5.60 -6.81
C GLN A 293 -4.77 4.26 -6.29
N ILE A 294 -4.17 3.69 -5.22
CA ILE A 294 -4.46 2.32 -4.80
C ILE A 294 -4.88 2.30 -3.33
N PHE A 295 -6.04 1.71 -3.07
CA PHE A 295 -6.62 1.61 -1.73
C PHE A 295 -6.75 0.14 -1.31
N ARG A 296 -5.98 -0.27 -0.30
CA ARG A 296 -6.04 -1.61 0.30
C ARG A 296 -7.06 -1.63 1.42
N ILE A 297 -8.19 -2.31 1.21
CA ILE A 297 -9.41 -2.18 2.03
C ILE A 297 -10.08 -3.53 2.29
N HIS A 298 -10.88 -3.60 3.38
CA HIS A 298 -11.70 -4.77 3.72
C HIS A 298 -13.14 -4.65 3.18
N ASP A 299 -13.69 -3.44 3.23
CA ASP A 299 -15.09 -3.13 2.97
C ASP A 299 -15.21 -2.52 1.56
N VAL A 300 -15.11 -3.40 0.52
CA VAL A 300 -14.97 -2.95 -0.88
C VAL A 300 -16.23 -2.25 -1.36
N ASP A 301 -17.41 -2.76 -1.02
CA ASP A 301 -18.70 -2.25 -1.50
C ASP A 301 -18.94 -0.83 -1.01
N GLU A 302 -18.85 -0.63 0.29
CA GLU A 302 -19.12 0.64 0.94
C GLU A 302 -18.09 1.71 0.53
N ILE A 303 -16.83 1.32 0.39
CA ILE A 303 -15.78 2.24 -0.07
C ILE A 303 -15.97 2.60 -1.54
N LYS A 304 -16.36 1.64 -2.39
CA LYS A 304 -16.67 1.88 -3.80
C LYS A 304 -17.84 2.84 -3.94
N GLN A 305 -18.93 2.62 -3.21
CA GLN A 305 -20.09 3.50 -3.19
C GLN A 305 -19.68 4.93 -2.81
N GLY A 306 -18.91 5.09 -1.71
CA GLY A 306 -18.47 6.40 -1.24
C GLY A 306 -17.57 7.12 -2.26
N ILE A 307 -16.65 6.41 -2.93
CA ILE A 307 -15.81 7.00 -3.98
C ILE A 307 -16.67 7.47 -5.16
N LEU A 308 -17.63 6.66 -5.62
CA LEU A 308 -18.50 7.04 -6.73
C LEU A 308 -19.32 8.29 -6.43
N VAL A 309 -19.89 8.38 -5.22
CA VAL A 309 -20.61 9.57 -4.78
C VAL A 309 -19.68 10.78 -4.77
N PHE A 310 -18.50 10.65 -4.13
CA PHE A 310 -17.51 11.72 -4.05
C PHE A 310 -17.06 12.21 -5.44
N GLU A 311 -16.71 11.30 -6.35
CA GLU A 311 -16.30 11.66 -7.72
C GLU A 311 -17.40 12.40 -8.50
N ASN A 312 -18.69 12.08 -8.26
CA ASN A 312 -19.80 12.79 -8.89
C ASN A 312 -20.05 14.17 -8.27
N LEU A 313 -19.84 14.33 -6.96
CA LEU A 313 -19.96 15.62 -6.29
C LEU A 313 -18.88 16.63 -6.72
N ILE A 314 -17.66 16.17 -7.04
CA ILE A 314 -16.55 17.04 -7.45
C ILE A 314 -16.42 17.24 -8.96
N LYS A 315 -17.21 16.51 -9.78
CA LYS A 315 -17.28 16.79 -11.22
C LYS A 315 -17.91 18.17 -11.43
N LYS A 316 -17.13 19.07 -12.02
CA LYS A 316 -17.62 20.35 -12.56
C LYS A 316 -18.15 20.16 -13.98
#